data_1dde42d0add9a00093db3cba97225d04
#
_entry.id   1dde42d0add9a00093db3cba97225d04
#
_cell.length_a   1.000
_cell.length_b   1.000
_cell.length_c   1.000
_cell.angle_alpha   90.00
_cell.angle_beta   90.00
_cell.angle_gamma   90.00
#
_symmetry.space_group_name_H-M   'P 1'
#
loop_
_entity.id
_entity.type
_entity.pdbx_description
1 polymer ?
#
loop_
_entity_poly.entity_id
_entity_poly.type
_entity_poly.pdbx_seq_one_letter_code
_entity_poly.pdbx_strand_id
1 'polypeptide(L)'
;MFSRILVGIDFSPASRQALVCAAGLAKDLHLPLVALHVVETARPPFYAAYAPLGDPGWFRDVEPRIHEKLEEWLAPYPSARTLVASGSPGESLIAEADPTTLLVVGEVGHSALEHLLFGSTATRVVHHAPCPVLVVRGDRAERRTQEPG
;
A
#
# COMPACT_ATOMS: atom_id res chain seq x y z
N MET A 1 10.77 15.69 13.96
CA MET A 1 9.98 14.52 14.34
C MET A 1 9.91 13.51 13.20
N PHE A 2 9.11 13.71 12.14
CA PHE A 2 9.11 12.81 10.99
C PHE A 2 10.12 13.23 9.93
N SER A 3 10.83 12.27 9.34
CA SER A 3 11.76 12.50 8.23
C SER A 3 11.12 12.26 6.86
N ARG A 4 10.07 11.44 6.82
CA ARG A 4 9.34 11.08 5.59
C ARG A 4 7.96 10.51 5.90
N ILE A 5 7.13 10.47 4.87
CA ILE A 5 5.87 9.71 4.87
C ILE A 5 6.02 8.52 3.92
N LEU A 6 5.71 7.32 4.43
CA LEU A 6 5.71 6.07 3.67
C LEU A 6 4.26 5.60 3.52
N VAL A 7 3.78 5.42 2.30
CA VAL A 7 2.44 4.92 2.04
C VAL A 7 2.48 3.59 1.30
N GLY A 8 1.69 2.62 1.79
CA GLY A 8 1.51 1.32 1.14
C GLY A 8 0.46 1.40 0.04
N ILE A 9 0.80 0.91 -1.15
CA ILE A 9 -0.07 0.89 -2.34
C ILE A 9 -0.29 -0.54 -2.79
N ASP A 10 -1.53 -1.01 -2.80
CA ASP A 10 -1.92 -2.31 -3.38
C ASP A 10 -2.89 -2.15 -4.57
N PHE A 11 -3.05 -0.92 -5.07
CA PHE A 11 -3.97 -0.54 -6.12
C PHE A 11 -5.47 -0.74 -5.79
N SER A 12 -5.80 -0.95 -4.52
CA SER A 12 -7.19 -0.94 -4.04
C SER A 12 -7.72 0.49 -3.90
N PRO A 13 -9.05 0.68 -3.87
CA PRO A 13 -9.66 1.98 -3.56
C PRO A 13 -9.20 2.54 -2.21
N ALA A 14 -9.02 1.69 -1.20
CA ALA A 14 -8.54 2.10 0.12
C ALA A 14 -7.10 2.63 0.06
N SER A 15 -6.20 1.98 -0.70
CA SER A 15 -4.84 2.48 -0.87
C SER A 15 -4.78 3.77 -1.69
N ARG A 16 -5.73 4.01 -2.60
CA ARG A 16 -5.84 5.29 -3.28
C ARG A 16 -6.18 6.42 -2.29
N GLN A 17 -7.11 6.20 -1.40
CA GLN A 17 -7.45 7.18 -0.36
C GLN A 17 -6.28 7.41 0.60
N ALA A 18 -5.55 6.35 0.95
CA ALA A 18 -4.34 6.44 1.74
C ALA A 18 -3.28 7.32 1.04
N LEU A 19 -3.10 7.13 -0.28
CA LEU A 19 -2.18 7.95 -1.08
C LEU A 19 -2.58 9.43 -1.08
N VAL A 20 -3.85 9.74 -1.31
CA VAL A 20 -4.35 11.13 -1.30
C VAL A 20 -4.10 11.78 0.06
N CYS A 21 -4.39 11.07 1.15
CA CYS A 21 -4.16 11.53 2.51
C CYS A 21 -2.66 11.75 2.78
N ALA A 22 -1.83 10.76 2.44
CA ALA A 22 -0.38 10.83 2.62
C ALA A 22 0.25 11.98 1.82
N ALA A 23 -0.19 12.19 0.59
CA ALA A 23 0.30 13.28 -0.26
C ALA A 23 -0.08 14.66 0.31
N GLY A 24 -1.31 14.80 0.83
CA GLY A 24 -1.75 16.01 1.51
C GLY A 24 -0.90 16.33 2.74
N LEU A 25 -0.65 15.32 3.58
CA LEU A 25 0.21 15.46 4.75
C LEU A 25 1.66 15.79 4.38
N ALA A 26 2.21 15.12 3.35
CA ALA A 26 3.56 15.39 2.88
C ALA A 26 3.72 16.85 2.44
N LYS A 27 2.73 17.38 1.72
CA LYS A 27 2.70 18.77 1.31
C LYS A 27 2.62 19.73 2.52
N ASP A 28 1.70 19.49 3.43
CA ASP A 28 1.47 20.37 4.58
C ASP A 28 2.64 20.36 5.57
N LEU A 29 3.29 19.23 5.74
CA LEU A 29 4.42 19.05 6.65
C LEU A 29 5.78 19.25 5.99
N HIS A 30 5.81 19.51 4.68
CA HIS A 30 7.06 19.63 3.90
C HIS A 30 7.97 18.40 4.02
N LEU A 31 7.38 17.22 3.92
CA LEU A 31 8.08 15.94 4.04
C LEU A 31 8.14 15.19 2.70
N PRO A 32 9.21 14.43 2.45
CA PRO A 32 9.25 13.50 1.33
C PRO A 32 8.15 12.45 1.42
N LEU A 33 7.54 12.13 0.28
CA LEU A 33 6.57 11.05 0.14
C LEU A 33 7.21 9.87 -0.59
N VAL A 34 7.11 8.69 -0.01
CA VAL A 34 7.56 7.43 -0.58
C VAL A 34 6.37 6.49 -0.68
N ALA A 35 6.10 5.98 -1.88
CA ALA A 35 5.05 4.99 -2.12
C ALA A 35 5.69 3.62 -2.36
N LEU A 36 5.29 2.65 -1.55
CA LEU A 36 5.77 1.27 -1.63
C LEU A 36 4.65 0.35 -2.13
N HIS A 37 4.89 -0.35 -3.22
CA HIS A 37 4.09 -1.48 -3.65
C HIS A 37 4.83 -2.79 -3.40
N VAL A 38 4.15 -3.79 -2.87
CA VAL A 38 4.71 -5.11 -2.58
C VAL A 38 4.05 -6.14 -3.48
N VAL A 39 4.86 -6.81 -4.28
CA VAL A 39 4.42 -7.95 -5.08
C VAL A 39 4.36 -9.18 -4.17
N GLU A 40 3.16 -9.66 -3.90
CA GLU A 40 2.96 -10.82 -3.04
C GLU A 40 3.43 -12.11 -3.72
N THR A 41 4.43 -12.75 -3.14
CA THR A 41 4.98 -14.02 -3.64
C THR A 41 4.30 -15.23 -3.06
N ALA A 42 3.62 -15.09 -1.93
CA ALA A 42 3.00 -16.19 -1.18
C ALA A 42 1.55 -16.53 -1.59
N ARG A 43 0.94 -15.73 -2.48
CA ARG A 43 -0.43 -15.98 -2.96
C ARG A 43 -0.49 -15.88 -4.47
N PRO A 44 -0.52 -17.01 -5.16
CA PRO A 44 -0.45 -17.05 -6.61
C PRO A 44 -1.75 -16.91 -7.40
N PRO A 45 -2.98 -16.65 -6.91
CA PRO A 45 -4.11 -16.79 -7.84
C PRO A 45 -4.13 -15.72 -8.94
N PHE A 46 -3.54 -14.55 -8.73
CA PHE A 46 -3.50 -13.51 -9.75
C PHE A 46 -2.26 -13.59 -10.65
N TYR A 47 -1.12 -13.95 -10.07
CA TYR A 47 0.14 -14.02 -10.80
C TYR A 47 0.40 -15.41 -11.41
N ALA A 48 -0.22 -16.45 -10.88
CA ALA A 48 -0.05 -17.84 -11.38
C ALA A 48 -0.60 -18.03 -12.81
N ALA A 49 -1.51 -17.19 -13.26
CA ALA A 49 -1.97 -17.20 -14.66
C ALA A 49 -0.90 -16.73 -15.65
N TYR A 50 0.15 -16.08 -15.17
CA TYR A 50 1.21 -15.48 -16.00
C TYR A 50 2.58 -16.11 -15.82
N ALA A 51 2.74 -17.02 -14.86
CA ALA A 51 4.03 -17.65 -14.59
C ALA A 51 3.89 -19.17 -14.46
N PRO A 52 4.61 -19.95 -15.27
CA PRO A 52 4.79 -21.37 -14.99
C PRO A 52 5.48 -21.52 -13.63
N LEU A 53 5.01 -22.46 -12.81
CA LEU A 53 5.61 -22.81 -11.54
C LEU A 53 7.13 -23.05 -11.71
N GLY A 54 7.94 -22.22 -11.06
CA GLY A 54 9.38 -22.37 -11.02
C GLY A 54 10.20 -21.43 -11.91
N ASP A 55 9.56 -20.47 -12.61
CA ASP A 55 10.32 -19.48 -13.39
C ASP A 55 10.58 -18.21 -12.57
N PRO A 56 11.84 -17.92 -12.18
CA PRO A 56 12.19 -16.66 -11.53
C PRO A 56 12.09 -15.44 -12.47
N GLY A 57 11.82 -15.66 -13.77
CA GLY A 57 11.68 -14.60 -14.77
C GLY A 57 10.35 -13.86 -14.70
N TRP A 58 9.29 -14.43 -14.08
CA TRP A 58 7.97 -13.79 -14.03
C TRP A 58 7.99 -12.41 -13.36
N PHE A 59 8.83 -12.25 -12.34
CA PHE A 59 8.99 -10.98 -11.64
C PHE A 59 9.52 -9.89 -12.58
N ARG A 60 10.46 -10.23 -13.48
CA ARG A 60 11.03 -9.32 -14.47
C ARG A 60 9.99 -8.81 -15.47
N ASP A 61 9.00 -9.64 -15.81
CA ASP A 61 7.96 -9.27 -16.77
C ASP A 61 6.85 -8.44 -16.11
N VAL A 62 6.59 -8.64 -14.83
CA VAL A 62 5.54 -7.96 -14.05
C VAL A 62 6.04 -6.61 -13.52
N GLU A 63 7.30 -6.51 -13.12
CA GLU A 63 7.86 -5.31 -12.49
C GLU A 63 7.71 -4.03 -13.34
N PRO A 64 7.97 -4.04 -14.67
CA PRO A 64 7.76 -2.85 -15.49
C PRO A 64 6.31 -2.37 -15.52
N ARG A 65 5.34 -3.28 -15.53
CA ARG A 65 3.91 -2.96 -15.50
C ARG A 65 3.48 -2.35 -14.17
N ILE A 66 4.06 -2.82 -13.08
CA ILE A 66 3.83 -2.27 -11.75
C ILE A 66 4.39 -0.85 -11.65
N HIS A 67 5.59 -0.61 -12.15
CA HIS A 67 6.18 0.72 -12.19
C HIS A 67 5.33 1.68 -13.01
N GLU A 68 4.87 1.27 -14.19
CA GLU A 68 3.99 2.07 -15.04
C GLU A 68 2.69 2.44 -14.29
N LYS A 69 2.07 1.49 -13.63
CA LYS A 69 0.84 1.72 -12.86
C LYS A 69 1.07 2.63 -11.65
N LEU A 70 2.20 2.47 -10.96
CA LEU A 70 2.59 3.39 -9.89
C LEU A 70 2.82 4.81 -10.40
N GLU A 71 3.48 4.96 -11.54
CA GLU A 71 3.67 6.27 -12.18
C GLU A 71 2.34 6.94 -12.50
N GLU A 72 1.37 6.20 -13.03
CA GLU A 72 0.02 6.72 -13.27
C GLU A 72 -0.64 7.20 -11.97
N TRP A 73 -0.54 6.43 -10.91
CA TRP A 73 -1.11 6.79 -9.61
C TRP A 73 -0.42 7.99 -8.98
N LEU A 74 0.88 8.13 -9.21
CA LEU A 74 1.70 9.21 -8.63
C LEU A 74 1.86 10.41 -9.56
N ALA A 75 1.27 10.40 -10.74
CA ALA A 75 1.32 11.52 -11.68
C ALA A 75 0.93 12.88 -11.06
N PRO A 76 -0.10 12.96 -10.16
CA PRO A 76 -0.42 14.21 -9.47
C PRO A 76 0.63 14.64 -8.43
N TYR A 77 1.58 13.77 -8.09
CA TYR A 77 2.56 13.98 -7.02
C TYR A 77 3.98 13.77 -7.54
N PRO A 78 4.50 14.68 -8.38
CA PRO A 78 5.75 14.45 -9.13
C PRO A 78 7.01 14.35 -8.25
N SER A 79 6.97 14.85 -7.02
CA SER A 79 8.08 14.72 -6.07
C SER A 79 8.08 13.42 -5.27
N ALA A 80 7.03 12.60 -5.40
CA ALA A 80 6.95 11.32 -4.71
C ALA A 80 7.93 10.30 -5.32
N ARG A 81 8.52 9.47 -4.45
CA ARG A 81 9.39 8.37 -4.84
C ARG A 81 8.62 7.06 -4.81
N THR A 82 8.95 6.16 -5.70
CA THR A 82 8.36 4.82 -5.78
C THR A 82 9.35 3.76 -5.35
N LEU A 83 8.88 2.78 -4.60
CA LEU A 83 9.59 1.56 -4.27
C LEU A 83 8.72 0.35 -4.61
N VAL A 84 9.34 -0.68 -5.12
CA VAL A 84 8.70 -1.98 -5.38
C VAL A 84 9.49 -3.04 -4.64
N ALA A 85 8.81 -3.82 -3.82
CA ALA A 85 9.39 -4.94 -3.10
C ALA A 85 8.61 -6.22 -3.42
N SER A 86 9.17 -7.37 -3.08
CA SER A 86 8.50 -8.66 -3.19
C SER A 86 8.40 -9.32 -1.82
N GLY A 87 7.33 -10.05 -1.57
CA GLY A 87 7.12 -10.76 -0.33
C GLY A 87 5.76 -10.50 0.30
N SER A 88 5.73 -10.27 1.60
CA SER A 88 4.53 -9.91 2.35
C SER A 88 4.41 -8.40 2.49
N PRO A 89 3.26 -7.78 2.17
CA PRO A 89 3.09 -6.34 2.25
C PRO A 89 3.36 -5.76 3.63
N GLY A 90 2.78 -6.35 4.67
CA GLY A 90 2.98 -5.87 6.04
C GLY A 90 4.43 -5.93 6.48
N GLU A 91 5.11 -7.06 6.25
CA GLU A 91 6.52 -7.24 6.59
C GLU A 91 7.43 -6.26 5.82
N SER A 92 7.15 -6.05 4.55
CA SER A 92 7.95 -5.16 3.71
C SER A 92 7.81 -3.70 4.14
N LEU A 93 6.60 -3.26 4.50
CA LEU A 93 6.36 -1.92 5.04
C LEU A 93 7.08 -1.73 6.39
N ILE A 94 7.02 -2.71 7.28
CA ILE A 94 7.70 -2.68 8.56
C ILE A 94 9.22 -2.60 8.39
N ALA A 95 9.78 -3.40 7.47
CA ALA A 95 11.21 -3.41 7.19
C ALA A 95 11.71 -2.09 6.58
N GLU A 96 10.90 -1.45 5.74
CA GLU A 96 11.25 -0.15 5.14
C GLU A 96 11.14 1.00 6.14
N ALA A 97 10.21 0.94 7.08
CA ALA A 97 9.98 2.00 8.06
C ALA A 97 11.08 2.05 9.13
N ASP A 98 11.36 3.25 9.58
CA ASP A 98 12.21 3.51 10.75
C ASP A 98 11.43 4.35 11.79
N PRO A 99 11.97 4.59 13.00
CA PRO A 99 11.26 5.35 14.03
C PRO A 99 10.86 6.78 13.63
N THR A 100 11.48 7.37 12.61
CA THR A 100 11.18 8.72 12.12
C THR A 100 10.20 8.75 10.94
N THR A 101 9.72 7.59 10.52
CA THR A 101 8.73 7.45 9.44
C THR A 101 7.33 7.66 9.98
N LEU A 102 6.47 8.35 9.23
CA LEU A 102 5.02 8.24 9.37
C LEU A 102 4.52 7.25 8.32
N LEU A 103 4.05 6.09 8.79
CA LEU A 103 3.54 5.03 7.91
C LEU A 103 2.04 5.20 7.69
N VAL A 104 1.61 5.25 6.44
CA VAL A 104 0.21 5.44 6.05
C VAL A 104 -0.27 4.22 5.28
N VAL A 105 -1.37 3.64 5.70
CA VAL A 105 -2.01 2.49 5.04
C VAL A 105 -3.51 2.69 4.96
N GLY A 106 -4.14 2.08 3.96
CA GLY A 106 -5.59 1.98 3.90
C GLY A 106 -6.13 0.98 4.91
N GLU A 107 -7.37 1.19 5.30
CA GLU A 107 -8.09 0.34 6.28
C GLU A 107 -8.19 -1.11 5.82
N VAL A 108 -8.47 -1.33 4.52
CA VAL A 108 -8.63 -2.64 3.90
C VAL A 108 -7.95 -2.65 2.53
N GLY A 109 -7.50 -3.82 2.09
CA GLY A 109 -6.99 -4.03 0.75
C GLY A 109 -7.91 -4.93 -0.08
N HIS A 110 -7.37 -5.53 -1.15
CA HIS A 110 -8.11 -6.42 -2.04
C HIS A 110 -8.62 -7.71 -1.40
N SER A 111 -8.00 -8.16 -0.30
CA SER A 111 -8.34 -9.42 0.37
C SER A 111 -9.18 -9.23 1.64
N ALA A 112 -9.84 -8.08 1.78
CA ALA A 112 -10.65 -7.79 2.96
C ALA A 112 -11.84 -8.73 3.10
N LEU A 113 -11.93 -9.39 4.24
CA LEU A 113 -13.12 -10.08 4.69
C LEU A 113 -14.06 -9.06 5.36
N GLU A 114 -15.36 -9.13 5.06
CA GLU A 114 -16.38 -8.17 5.50
C GLU A 114 -16.47 -7.98 7.02
N HIS A 115 -15.87 -8.88 7.80
CA HIS A 115 -15.96 -8.90 9.26
C HIS A 115 -14.73 -8.35 9.98
N LEU A 116 -13.67 -7.98 9.25
CA LEU A 116 -12.47 -7.44 9.86
C LEU A 116 -12.56 -5.91 9.91
N LEU A 117 -12.24 -5.34 11.08
CA LEU A 117 -12.16 -3.89 11.26
C LEU A 117 -11.04 -3.29 10.39
N PHE A 118 -9.96 -4.06 10.19
CA PHE A 118 -8.83 -3.70 9.34
C PHE A 118 -8.41 -4.89 8.49
N GLY A 119 -7.85 -4.62 7.30
CA GLY A 119 -7.20 -5.65 6.48
C GLY A 119 -5.95 -6.22 7.15
N SER A 120 -5.44 -7.32 6.60
CA SER A 120 -4.26 -8.02 7.15
C SER A 120 -3.02 -7.13 7.21
N THR A 121 -2.78 -6.32 6.19
CA THR A 121 -1.64 -5.39 6.14
C THR A 121 -1.77 -4.31 7.22
N ALA A 122 -2.91 -3.63 7.31
CA ALA A 122 -3.16 -2.61 8.33
C ALA A 122 -3.00 -3.16 9.74
N THR A 123 -3.58 -4.33 10.02
CA THR A 123 -3.44 -5.00 11.31
C THR A 123 -1.97 -5.29 11.64
N ARG A 124 -1.23 -5.83 10.68
CA ARG A 124 0.18 -6.18 10.86
C ARG A 124 1.05 -4.97 11.18
N VAL A 125 0.91 -3.88 10.42
CA VAL A 125 1.73 -2.69 10.63
C VAL A 125 1.36 -1.96 11.92
N VAL A 126 0.09 -1.92 12.30
CA VAL A 126 -0.34 -1.31 13.57
C VAL A 126 0.30 -2.03 14.76
N HIS A 127 0.40 -3.36 14.71
CA HIS A 127 0.99 -4.13 15.80
C HIS A 127 2.51 -4.13 15.84
N HIS A 128 3.19 -4.02 14.69
CA HIS A 128 4.62 -4.31 14.60
C HIS A 128 5.48 -3.19 14.00
N ALA A 129 4.91 -2.11 13.48
CA ALA A 129 5.71 -1.03 12.92
C ALA A 129 6.58 -0.34 14.00
N PRO A 130 7.83 0.06 13.67
CA PRO A 130 8.71 0.77 14.60
C PRO A 130 8.37 2.26 14.72
N CYS A 131 7.26 2.71 14.15
CA CYS A 131 6.92 4.12 13.95
C CYS A 131 5.40 4.33 14.13
N PRO A 132 4.95 5.59 14.22
CA PRO A 132 3.54 5.93 14.15
C PRO A 132 2.89 5.48 12.84
N VAL A 133 1.67 4.97 12.94
CA VAL A 133 0.89 4.45 11.81
C VAL A 133 -0.43 5.22 11.72
N LEU A 134 -0.71 5.74 10.53
CA LEU A 134 -1.99 6.33 10.19
C LEU A 134 -2.78 5.35 9.32
N VAL A 135 -3.92 4.90 9.82
CA VAL A 135 -4.85 4.06 9.06
C VAL A 135 -5.94 4.96 8.47
N VAL A 136 -5.97 5.05 7.15
CA VAL A 136 -6.95 5.87 6.43
C VAL A 136 -8.20 5.04 6.16
N ARG A 137 -9.30 5.48 6.71
CA ARG A 137 -10.59 4.83 6.51
C ARG A 137 -11.18 5.22 5.16
N GLY A 138 -11.80 4.24 4.50
CA GLY A 138 -12.55 4.47 3.28
C GLY A 138 -13.78 5.36 3.53
N ASP A 139 -14.33 5.92 2.43
CA ASP A 139 -15.51 6.75 2.52
C ASP A 139 -16.71 5.94 3.05
N ARG A 140 -17.28 6.40 4.15
CA ARG A 140 -18.44 5.76 4.78
C ARG A 140 -19.70 5.88 3.92
N ALA A 141 -19.75 6.83 3.00
CA ALA A 141 -20.89 7.01 2.12
C ALA A 141 -21.04 5.82 1.15
N GLU A 142 -19.92 5.30 0.64
CA GLU A 142 -19.93 4.13 -0.24
C GLU A 142 -20.36 2.84 0.46
N ARG A 143 -20.10 2.73 1.77
CA ARG A 143 -20.50 1.55 2.57
C ARG A 143 -22.00 1.50 2.87
N ARG A 144 -22.64 2.65 3.03
CA ARG A 144 -24.09 2.71 3.30
C ARG A 144 -24.94 2.28 2.12
N THR A 145 -24.42 2.38 0.90
CA THR A 145 -25.10 1.94 -0.30
C THR A 145 -24.96 0.44 -0.59
N GLN A 146 -24.07 -0.25 0.15
CA GLN A 146 -23.85 -1.70 0.00
C GLN A 146 -24.47 -2.52 1.14
N GLU A 147 -25.00 -1.91 2.18
CA GLU A 147 -25.78 -2.62 3.18
C GLU A 147 -27.19 -2.86 2.64
N PRO A 148 -27.61 -4.13 2.49
CA PRO A 148 -29.01 -4.42 2.22
C PRO A 148 -29.82 -3.95 3.41
N GLY A 149 -30.73 -3.04 3.17
CA GLY A 149 -31.67 -2.53 4.16
C GLY A 149 -32.58 -3.61 4.71
#